data_79112edb31a94ba27741184552f3e522
#
_entry.id   79112edb31a94ba27741184552f3e522
#
_cell.length_a   1.000
_cell.length_b   1.000
_cell.length_c   1.000
_cell.angle_alpha   90.00
_cell.angle_beta   90.00
_cell.angle_gamma   90.00
#
_symmetry.space_group_name_H-M   'P 1'
#
loop_
_entity.id
_entity.type
_entity.pdbx_description
1 polymer ?
#
loop_
_entity_poly.entity_id
_entity_poly.type
_entity_poly.pdbx_seq_one_letter_code
_entity_poly.pdbx_strand_id
1 'polypeptide(L)'
;MTALQVRRWSEAEFAAGREAWQGLLARADANPLFMSFDWVERWWRHHATALSAQLHVIGVYSPEGALRALVPLYSHRGTHCGVIRTRRIELLGCAWRDASAVFTEYLDLVVERGWEEAVCVAVRDHLLAESWDELLLCNLREGSVAERLARQLRPAYLRPPERMTGWSIALPASFESYVAGLGSNTRRKVLHQRDKMPATLHVVDDPEERRAALARLEQWAASRWGDAPAGSRANFHAELVERAGPDLRLTEMRAGAECVSIMLNLRVAGTEYYLQSGFDPATARGVSPGYLHLGHAIEAACRDGIRYFDFLAGPGLNREYKRDFAATPSNLQTLQIVRRRSLRVLFGVLDRLRGRE
;
A
#
# COMPACT_ATOMS: atom_id res chain seq x y z
N MET A 1 13.52 15.99 30.14
CA MET A 1 12.97 16.04 28.76
C MET A 1 11.62 16.71 28.85
N THR A 2 11.46 17.86 28.17
CA THR A 2 10.19 18.59 28.12
C THR A 2 9.13 17.75 27.40
N ALA A 3 7.91 17.66 27.96
CA ALA A 3 6.88 16.74 27.47
C ALA A 3 6.36 17.15 26.08
N LEU A 4 6.26 16.18 25.16
CA LEU A 4 5.61 16.38 23.87
C LEU A 4 4.12 16.66 24.06
N GLN A 5 3.57 17.55 23.25
CA GLN A 5 2.13 17.83 23.22
C GLN A 5 1.47 16.93 22.18
N VAL A 6 0.45 16.19 22.59
CA VAL A 6 -0.30 15.27 21.73
C VAL A 6 -1.73 15.74 21.64
N ARG A 7 -2.24 15.94 20.42
CA ARG A 7 -3.63 16.33 20.19
C ARG A 7 -4.18 15.75 18.88
N ARG A 8 -5.47 15.57 18.82
CA ARG A 8 -6.15 15.20 17.57
C ARG A 8 -6.24 16.41 16.63
N TRP A 9 -6.13 16.14 15.35
CA TRP A 9 -6.51 17.07 14.31
C TRP A 9 -8.02 17.03 14.09
N SER A 10 -8.63 18.19 13.91
CA SER A 10 -9.98 18.31 13.37
C SER A 10 -10.01 17.93 11.86
N GLU A 11 -11.20 17.69 11.31
CA GLU A 11 -11.35 17.48 9.87
C GLU A 11 -10.88 18.70 9.07
N ALA A 12 -11.10 19.92 9.56
CA ALA A 12 -10.62 21.14 8.93
C ALA A 12 -9.09 21.25 8.96
N GLU A 13 -8.43 20.89 10.06
CA GLU A 13 -6.98 20.84 10.14
C GLU A 13 -6.40 19.75 9.22
N PHE A 14 -7.05 18.60 9.13
CA PHE A 14 -6.63 17.56 8.20
C PHE A 14 -6.77 18.03 6.76
N ALA A 15 -7.89 18.59 6.37
CA ALA A 15 -8.11 19.10 5.01
C ALA A 15 -7.10 20.20 4.62
N ALA A 16 -6.71 21.06 5.55
CA ALA A 16 -5.71 22.11 5.34
C ALA A 16 -4.26 21.63 5.55
N GLY A 17 -4.05 20.39 6.00
CA GLY A 17 -2.79 19.89 6.54
C GLY A 17 -1.73 19.50 5.52
N ARG A 18 -1.98 19.62 4.21
CA ARG A 18 -1.10 19.14 3.13
C ARG A 18 0.36 19.60 3.30
N GLU A 19 0.60 20.88 3.49
CA GLU A 19 1.95 21.42 3.57
C GLU A 19 2.71 20.89 4.80
N ALA A 20 2.07 20.91 5.96
CA ALA A 20 2.64 20.40 7.21
C ALA A 20 2.94 18.90 7.13
N TRP A 21 2.03 18.13 6.52
CA TRP A 21 2.19 16.69 6.30
C TRP A 21 3.37 16.37 5.39
N GLN A 22 3.41 16.99 4.20
CA GLN A 22 4.48 16.75 3.24
C GLN A 22 5.84 17.22 3.75
N GLY A 23 5.88 18.37 4.44
CA GLY A 23 7.09 18.86 5.10
C GLY A 23 7.61 17.92 6.19
N LEU A 24 6.72 17.28 6.93
CA LEU A 24 7.10 16.24 7.91
C LEU A 24 7.56 14.96 7.22
N LEU A 25 6.81 14.50 6.21
CA LEU A 25 7.14 13.27 5.44
C LEU A 25 8.55 13.33 4.83
N ALA A 26 8.95 14.49 4.33
CA ALA A 26 10.30 14.69 3.79
C ALA A 26 11.42 14.46 4.83
N ARG A 27 11.10 14.61 6.13
CA ARG A 27 12.03 14.40 7.26
C ARG A 27 11.82 13.06 7.98
N ALA A 28 10.87 12.26 7.54
CA ALA A 28 10.54 10.94 8.11
C ALA A 28 11.21 9.79 7.34
N ASP A 29 11.17 8.58 7.92
CA ASP A 29 11.50 7.31 7.25
C ASP A 29 10.21 6.53 6.95
N ALA A 30 9.21 7.19 6.41
CA ALA A 30 7.95 6.59 6.00
C ALA A 30 7.89 6.49 4.48
N ASN A 31 7.03 5.60 3.96
CA ASN A 31 6.91 5.41 2.52
C ASN A 31 6.42 6.69 1.82
N PRO A 32 7.16 7.24 0.84
CA PRO A 32 6.85 8.55 0.27
C PRO A 32 5.59 8.55 -0.61
N LEU A 33 5.14 7.41 -1.12
CA LEU A 33 3.89 7.28 -1.88
C LEU A 33 2.70 7.08 -0.93
N PHE A 34 2.71 5.98 -0.17
CA PHE A 34 1.54 5.53 0.58
C PHE A 34 1.29 6.33 1.86
N MET A 35 2.32 7.00 2.39
CA MET A 35 2.19 7.93 3.51
C MET A 35 2.12 9.40 3.06
N SER A 36 2.04 9.67 1.75
CA SER A 36 1.80 11.03 1.24
C SER A 36 0.41 11.52 1.63
N PHE A 37 0.29 12.84 1.81
CA PHE A 37 -1.02 13.46 2.06
C PHE A 37 -2.03 13.13 0.96
N ASP A 38 -1.60 13.18 -0.30
CA ASP A 38 -2.47 12.95 -1.46
C ASP A 38 -3.05 11.54 -1.50
N TRP A 39 -2.26 10.55 -1.11
CA TRP A 39 -2.74 9.17 -1.01
C TRP A 39 -3.71 8.99 0.15
N VAL A 40 -3.31 9.44 1.35
CA VAL A 40 -4.07 9.25 2.58
C VAL A 40 -5.38 10.04 2.55
N GLU A 41 -5.37 11.28 2.07
CA GLU A 41 -6.56 12.13 1.93
C GLU A 41 -7.53 11.56 0.90
N ARG A 42 -7.04 11.12 -0.27
CA ARG A 42 -7.86 10.46 -1.28
C ARG A 42 -8.48 9.19 -0.72
N TRP A 43 -7.71 8.36 -0.02
CA TRP A 43 -8.24 7.16 0.62
C TRP A 43 -9.35 7.51 1.60
N TRP A 44 -9.13 8.48 2.47
CA TRP A 44 -10.13 8.95 3.43
C TRP A 44 -11.42 9.40 2.75
N ARG A 45 -11.33 10.25 1.77
CA ARG A 45 -12.47 10.82 1.05
C ARG A 45 -13.32 9.78 0.33
N HIS A 46 -12.70 8.75 -0.22
CA HIS A 46 -13.43 7.69 -0.92
C HIS A 46 -13.99 6.60 0.02
N HIS A 47 -13.37 6.35 1.15
CA HIS A 47 -13.73 5.19 1.98
C HIS A 47 -14.42 5.54 3.30
N ALA A 48 -14.25 6.75 3.84
CA ALA A 48 -14.75 7.13 5.16
C ALA A 48 -16.25 6.90 5.33
N THR A 49 -17.06 7.33 4.35
CA THR A 49 -18.54 7.19 4.39
C THR A 49 -18.97 5.73 4.38
N ALA A 50 -18.41 4.91 3.47
CA ALA A 50 -18.74 3.49 3.37
C ALA A 50 -18.40 2.72 4.65
N LEU A 51 -17.31 3.09 5.32
CA LEU A 51 -16.87 2.51 6.58
C LEU A 51 -17.59 3.09 7.82
N SER A 52 -18.41 4.14 7.63
CA SER A 52 -18.96 4.92 8.75
C SER A 52 -17.86 5.36 9.72
N ALA A 53 -16.72 5.79 9.16
CA ALA A 53 -15.51 6.09 9.88
C ALA A 53 -15.48 7.54 10.38
N GLN A 54 -14.76 7.77 11.47
CA GLN A 54 -14.48 9.08 12.04
C GLN A 54 -12.97 9.31 12.02
N LEU A 55 -12.54 10.47 11.57
CA LEU A 55 -11.14 10.85 11.50
C LEU A 55 -10.52 10.85 12.92
N HIS A 56 -9.31 10.29 13.03
CA HIS A 56 -8.59 10.17 14.29
C HIS A 56 -7.09 10.46 14.10
N VAL A 57 -6.76 11.44 13.28
CA VAL A 57 -5.36 11.83 13.08
C VAL A 57 -4.84 12.53 14.33
N ILE A 58 -3.69 12.06 14.82
CA ILE A 58 -3.03 12.60 16.00
C ILE A 58 -1.77 13.35 15.55
N GLY A 59 -1.65 14.61 15.92
CA GLY A 59 -0.42 15.41 15.79
C GLY A 59 0.37 15.40 17.10
N VAL A 60 1.68 15.22 16.99
CA VAL A 60 2.64 15.28 18.10
C VAL A 60 3.56 16.46 17.90
N TYR A 61 3.64 17.34 18.88
CA TYR A 61 4.35 18.62 18.79
C TYR A 61 5.44 18.70 19.87
N SER A 62 6.55 19.34 19.53
CA SER A 62 7.55 19.71 20.52
C SER A 62 7.00 20.83 21.43
N PRO A 63 7.64 21.12 22.56
CA PRO A 63 7.23 22.22 23.46
C PRO A 63 7.19 23.57 22.77
N GLU A 64 8.02 23.78 21.75
CA GLU A 64 8.10 24.98 20.93
C GLU A 64 7.01 25.04 19.85
N GLY A 65 6.13 24.04 19.79
CA GLY A 65 5.01 23.96 18.85
C GLY A 65 5.35 23.38 17.47
N ALA A 66 6.58 22.86 17.26
CA ALA A 66 6.94 22.25 15.99
C ALA A 66 6.35 20.83 15.87
N LEU A 67 5.73 20.53 14.72
CA LEU A 67 5.18 19.21 14.41
C LEU A 67 6.31 18.19 14.24
N ARG A 68 6.31 17.13 15.06
CA ARG A 68 7.30 16.05 15.10
C ARG A 68 6.76 14.72 14.61
N ALA A 69 5.43 14.50 14.73
CA ALA A 69 4.83 13.32 14.18
C ALA A 69 3.36 13.52 13.82
N LEU A 70 2.91 12.68 12.87
CA LEU A 70 1.51 12.44 12.55
C LEU A 70 1.22 10.94 12.66
N VAL A 71 0.14 10.62 13.37
CA VAL A 71 -0.39 9.27 13.50
C VAL A 71 -1.70 9.22 12.73
N PRO A 72 -1.70 8.71 11.50
CA PRO A 72 -2.84 8.76 10.59
C PRO A 72 -3.82 7.64 10.90
N LEU A 73 -4.70 7.87 11.85
CA LEU A 73 -5.72 6.93 12.30
C LEU A 73 -7.12 7.36 11.91
N TYR A 74 -8.02 6.39 11.89
CA TYR A 74 -9.47 6.60 11.92
C TYR A 74 -10.11 5.62 12.91
N SER A 75 -11.33 5.92 13.35
CA SER A 75 -12.10 5.05 14.23
C SER A 75 -13.44 4.68 13.60
N HIS A 76 -13.88 3.46 13.85
CA HIS A 76 -15.17 2.96 13.39
C HIS A 76 -15.70 1.84 14.30
N ARG A 77 -16.90 1.37 14.01
CA ARG A 77 -17.47 0.20 14.71
C ARG A 77 -17.21 -1.05 13.90
N GLY A 78 -16.44 -1.98 14.50
CA GLY A 78 -16.24 -3.31 13.96
C GLY A 78 -17.19 -4.34 14.55
N THR A 79 -17.26 -5.53 13.95
CA THR A 79 -18.04 -6.65 14.45
C THR A 79 -17.24 -7.95 14.29
N HIS A 80 -17.21 -8.78 15.34
CA HIS A 80 -16.68 -10.13 15.28
C HIS A 80 -17.82 -11.14 15.27
N CYS A 81 -17.76 -12.12 14.36
CA CYS A 81 -18.76 -13.19 14.22
C CYS A 81 -20.21 -12.66 14.13
N GLY A 82 -20.39 -11.47 13.56
CA GLY A 82 -21.70 -10.83 13.40
C GLY A 82 -22.37 -10.31 14.68
N VAL A 83 -21.82 -10.59 15.85
CA VAL A 83 -22.50 -10.31 17.14
C VAL A 83 -21.70 -9.43 18.10
N ILE A 84 -20.38 -9.53 18.13
CA ILE A 84 -19.55 -8.79 19.09
C ILE A 84 -19.16 -7.44 18.50
N ARG A 85 -19.84 -6.38 18.88
CA ARG A 85 -19.51 -5.01 18.47
C ARG A 85 -18.28 -4.50 19.20
N THR A 86 -17.38 -3.84 18.46
CA THR A 86 -16.12 -3.27 18.96
C THR A 86 -15.92 -1.86 18.47
N ARG A 87 -15.21 -1.06 19.25
CA ARG A 87 -14.65 0.24 18.82
C ARG A 87 -13.25 -0.02 18.29
N ARG A 88 -13.08 0.12 16.99
CA ARG A 88 -11.81 -0.07 16.33
C ARG A 88 -11.15 1.24 15.99
N ILE A 89 -9.84 1.24 16.09
CA ILE A 89 -8.96 2.26 15.52
C ILE A 89 -8.08 1.57 14.49
N GLU A 90 -7.95 2.14 13.30
CA GLU A 90 -7.14 1.61 12.21
C GLU A 90 -6.28 2.71 11.58
N LEU A 91 -5.20 2.30 10.88
CA LEU A 91 -4.42 3.25 10.07
C LEU A 91 -5.22 3.69 8.84
N LEU A 92 -5.18 4.98 8.52
CA LEU A 92 -5.66 5.49 7.24
C LEU A 92 -4.88 4.82 6.10
N GLY A 93 -5.60 4.41 5.06
CA GLY A 93 -5.05 3.64 3.95
C GLY A 93 -5.37 2.15 4.00
N CYS A 94 -5.95 1.64 5.10
CA CYS A 94 -6.36 0.25 5.22
C CYS A 94 -7.76 0.15 5.84
N ALA A 95 -8.56 -0.78 5.34
CA ALA A 95 -9.75 -1.27 6.02
C ALA A 95 -9.55 -2.79 6.20
N TRP A 96 -9.25 -3.20 7.42
CA TRP A 96 -8.83 -4.57 7.70
C TRP A 96 -9.94 -5.58 7.36
N ARG A 97 -9.61 -6.49 6.43
CA ARG A 97 -10.53 -7.52 5.93
C ARG A 97 -11.77 -6.98 5.20
N ASP A 98 -11.71 -5.75 4.73
CA ASP A 98 -12.73 -5.18 3.87
C ASP A 98 -12.19 -5.02 2.43
N ALA A 99 -12.64 -5.88 1.53
CA ALA A 99 -12.22 -5.89 0.14
C ALA A 99 -12.80 -4.73 -0.68
N SER A 100 -13.76 -3.97 -0.14
CA SER A 100 -14.35 -2.81 -0.80
C SER A 100 -13.43 -1.58 -0.81
N ALA A 101 -12.44 -1.55 0.11
CA ALA A 101 -11.47 -0.49 0.19
C ALA A 101 -10.19 -0.81 -0.60
N VAL A 102 -9.47 0.24 -0.99
CA VAL A 102 -8.13 0.11 -1.58
C VAL A 102 -7.17 -0.44 -0.53
N PHE A 103 -6.45 -1.48 -0.92
CA PHE A 103 -5.41 -2.08 -0.10
C PHE A 103 -4.12 -1.28 -0.24
N THR A 104 -3.68 -0.65 0.83
CA THR A 104 -2.44 0.12 0.88
C THR A 104 -1.37 -0.64 1.66
N GLU A 105 -0.16 -0.61 1.15
CA GLU A 105 1.00 -1.26 1.76
C GLU A 105 1.97 -0.23 2.37
N TYR A 106 2.96 -0.71 3.13
CA TYR A 106 3.99 0.13 3.76
C TYR A 106 3.43 1.27 4.62
N LEU A 107 2.28 1.02 5.27
CA LEU A 107 1.71 1.97 6.22
C LEU A 107 2.61 2.11 7.45
N ASP A 108 2.68 3.32 8.00
CA ASP A 108 3.43 3.63 9.22
C ASP A 108 2.92 4.93 9.85
N LEU A 109 3.52 5.33 10.95
CA LEU A 109 3.45 6.68 11.46
C LEU A 109 4.42 7.56 10.66
N VAL A 110 4.06 8.83 10.46
CA VAL A 110 4.97 9.82 9.87
C VAL A 110 5.69 10.51 11.02
N VAL A 111 6.93 10.14 11.28
CA VAL A 111 7.71 10.63 12.43
C VAL A 111 9.02 11.21 11.94
N GLU A 112 9.34 12.44 12.37
CA GLU A 112 10.62 13.08 12.10
C GLU A 112 11.76 12.24 12.68
N ARG A 113 12.82 12.02 11.87
CA ARG A 113 13.97 11.20 12.27
C ARG A 113 14.56 11.67 13.60
N GLY A 114 14.84 10.72 14.48
CA GLY A 114 15.37 10.96 15.82
C GLY A 114 14.32 11.22 16.91
N TRP A 115 13.01 11.29 16.54
CA TRP A 115 11.92 11.46 17.49
C TRP A 115 11.11 10.20 17.76
N GLU A 116 11.45 9.09 17.11
CA GLU A 116 10.64 7.86 17.08
C GLU A 116 10.30 7.33 18.47
N GLU A 117 11.29 7.23 19.37
CA GLU A 117 11.06 6.69 20.71
C GLU A 117 10.22 7.64 21.56
N ALA A 118 10.53 8.94 21.55
CA ALA A 118 9.79 9.93 22.31
C ALA A 118 8.32 10.02 21.83
N VAL A 119 8.09 9.95 20.52
CA VAL A 119 6.76 9.90 19.90
C VAL A 119 6.02 8.64 20.30
N CYS A 120 6.65 7.46 20.25
CA CYS A 120 6.00 6.21 20.66
C CYS A 120 5.51 6.27 22.10
N VAL A 121 6.30 6.81 23.01
CA VAL A 121 5.93 6.99 24.42
C VAL A 121 4.72 7.94 24.54
N ALA A 122 4.78 9.11 23.92
CA ALA A 122 3.72 10.12 24.00
C ALA A 122 2.39 9.62 23.39
N VAL A 123 2.47 8.97 22.22
CA VAL A 123 1.29 8.41 21.52
C VAL A 123 0.71 7.21 22.28
N ARG A 124 1.56 6.35 22.84
CA ARG A 124 1.12 5.26 23.73
C ARG A 124 0.27 5.78 24.89
N ASP A 125 0.77 6.78 25.60
CA ASP A 125 0.09 7.34 26.78
C ASP A 125 -1.24 7.99 26.38
N HIS A 126 -1.26 8.69 25.26
CA HIS A 126 -2.48 9.27 24.69
C HIS A 126 -3.51 8.19 24.33
N LEU A 127 -3.12 7.16 23.59
CA LEU A 127 -4.02 6.06 23.19
C LEU A 127 -4.50 5.25 24.41
N LEU A 128 -3.69 5.05 25.44
CA LEU A 128 -4.09 4.36 26.66
C LEU A 128 -5.11 5.17 27.48
N ALA A 129 -5.11 6.49 27.38
CA ALA A 129 -6.10 7.35 28.01
C ALA A 129 -7.47 7.32 27.29
N GLU A 130 -7.50 6.92 26.02
CA GLU A 130 -8.74 6.84 25.23
C GLU A 130 -9.49 5.53 25.43
N SER A 131 -10.73 5.52 24.94
CA SER A 131 -11.60 4.33 24.98
C SER A 131 -11.67 3.66 23.62
N TRP A 132 -11.02 2.51 23.46
CA TRP A 132 -11.09 1.65 22.29
C TRP A 132 -11.03 0.17 22.71
N ASP A 133 -11.49 -0.72 21.84
CA ASP A 133 -11.47 -2.17 22.06
C ASP A 133 -10.31 -2.84 21.29
N GLU A 134 -10.04 -2.37 20.08
CA GLU A 134 -9.05 -2.91 19.16
C GLU A 134 -8.32 -1.78 18.40
N LEU A 135 -7.02 -1.94 18.21
CA LEU A 135 -6.20 -1.13 17.32
C LEU A 135 -5.58 -2.03 16.26
N LEU A 136 -5.81 -1.70 14.99
CA LEU A 136 -5.31 -2.42 13.83
C LEU A 136 -4.25 -1.57 13.12
N LEU A 137 -3.04 -2.09 13.06
CA LEU A 137 -1.92 -1.48 12.36
C LEU A 137 -1.57 -2.39 11.18
N CYS A 138 -2.14 -2.07 10.02
CA CYS A 138 -2.12 -2.93 8.85
C CYS A 138 -0.90 -2.70 7.98
N ASN A 139 -0.44 -3.76 7.33
CA ASN A 139 0.53 -3.73 6.22
C ASN A 139 1.81 -2.94 6.52
N LEU A 140 2.26 -3.03 7.76
CA LEU A 140 3.47 -2.37 8.24
C LEU A 140 4.72 -3.03 7.66
N ARG A 141 5.72 -2.26 7.31
CA ARG A 141 7.08 -2.78 7.10
C ARG A 141 7.65 -3.24 8.44
N GLU A 142 8.35 -4.37 8.45
CA GLU A 142 9.06 -4.85 9.64
C GLU A 142 10.06 -3.79 10.13
N GLY A 143 10.10 -3.54 11.44
CA GLY A 143 10.90 -2.48 12.05
C GLY A 143 10.29 -1.07 11.99
N SER A 144 9.06 -0.90 11.49
CA SER A 144 8.34 0.38 11.42
C SER A 144 8.12 1.03 12.79
N VAL A 145 7.85 2.34 12.80
CA VAL A 145 7.54 3.06 14.04
C VAL A 145 6.21 2.58 14.63
N ALA A 146 5.23 2.28 13.78
CA ALA A 146 3.96 1.71 14.21
C ALA A 146 4.12 0.35 14.90
N GLU A 147 5.06 -0.49 14.45
CA GLU A 147 5.38 -1.75 15.14
C GLU A 147 5.97 -1.49 16.53
N ARG A 148 6.91 -0.52 16.66
CA ARG A 148 7.48 -0.15 17.96
C ARG A 148 6.42 0.34 18.93
N LEU A 149 5.49 1.19 18.46
CA LEU A 149 4.34 1.64 19.24
C LEU A 149 3.47 0.46 19.69
N ALA A 150 3.12 -0.47 18.80
CA ALA A 150 2.31 -1.64 19.14
C ALA A 150 2.91 -2.46 20.28
N ARG A 151 4.21 -2.65 20.29
CA ARG A 151 4.93 -3.40 21.35
C ARG A 151 4.89 -2.70 22.71
N GLN A 152 4.72 -1.37 22.74
CA GLN A 152 4.63 -0.58 23.97
C GLN A 152 3.21 -0.46 24.54
N LEU A 153 2.16 -0.83 23.80
CA LEU A 153 0.74 -0.70 24.23
C LEU A 153 0.33 -1.77 25.25
N ARG A 154 1.06 -1.88 26.35
CA ARG A 154 0.70 -2.77 27.45
C ARG A 154 -0.21 -2.06 28.47
N PRO A 155 -1.18 -2.77 29.10
CA PRO A 155 -1.37 -4.24 29.17
C PRO A 155 -2.30 -4.83 28.09
N ALA A 156 -2.48 -4.19 26.93
CA ALA A 156 -3.25 -4.78 25.84
C ALA A 156 -2.61 -6.08 25.31
N TYR A 157 -3.42 -6.94 24.68
CA TYR A 157 -2.97 -8.19 24.10
C TYR A 157 -2.58 -7.97 22.63
N LEU A 158 -1.31 -8.11 22.32
CA LEU A 158 -0.81 -8.13 20.95
C LEU A 158 -0.95 -9.55 20.41
N ARG A 159 -1.80 -9.71 19.38
CA ARG A 159 -2.01 -11.00 18.70
C ARG A 159 -0.80 -11.36 17.83
N PRO A 160 -0.61 -12.65 17.49
CA PRO A 160 0.34 -13.05 16.48
C PRO A 160 0.13 -12.27 15.18
N PRO A 161 1.22 -11.77 14.54
CA PRO A 161 1.09 -10.96 13.34
C PRO A 161 0.58 -11.76 12.14
N GLU A 162 -0.31 -11.15 11.34
CA GLU A 162 -0.60 -11.63 10.00
C GLU A 162 0.52 -11.14 9.07
N ARG A 163 1.23 -12.05 8.41
CA ARG A 163 2.40 -11.71 7.58
C ARG A 163 2.11 -11.86 6.10
N MET A 164 2.74 -11.00 5.31
CA MET A 164 2.79 -11.11 3.86
C MET A 164 4.18 -10.71 3.36
N THR A 165 4.51 -11.11 2.13
CA THR A 165 5.80 -10.80 1.52
C THR A 165 5.60 -9.83 0.36
N GLY A 166 6.19 -8.65 0.46
CA GLY A 166 6.42 -7.73 -0.64
C GLY A 166 7.68 -8.13 -1.42
N TRP A 167 7.81 -7.64 -2.64
CA TRP A 167 8.92 -7.95 -3.52
C TRP A 167 9.39 -6.70 -4.25
N SER A 168 10.69 -6.44 -4.26
CA SER A 168 11.26 -5.31 -5.00
C SER A 168 12.57 -5.68 -5.68
N ILE A 169 12.90 -4.97 -6.76
CA ILE A 169 14.16 -5.08 -7.48
C ILE A 169 14.94 -3.79 -7.26
N ALA A 170 16.19 -3.88 -6.80
CA ALA A 170 17.16 -2.80 -6.99
C ALA A 170 17.61 -2.85 -8.46
N LEU A 171 17.22 -1.85 -9.24
CA LEU A 171 17.51 -1.81 -10.67
C LEU A 171 18.98 -1.47 -10.93
N PRO A 172 19.68 -2.26 -11.77
CA PRO A 172 21.02 -1.90 -12.22
C PRO A 172 20.97 -0.76 -13.23
N ALA A 173 22.14 -0.25 -13.58
CA ALA A 173 22.28 0.88 -14.51
C ALA A 173 21.77 0.59 -15.93
N SER A 174 21.64 -0.68 -16.33
CA SER A 174 21.13 -1.06 -17.65
C SER A 174 20.21 -2.27 -17.59
N PHE A 175 19.30 -2.35 -18.55
CA PHE A 175 18.40 -3.50 -18.70
C PHE A 175 19.17 -4.79 -19.07
N GLU A 176 20.25 -4.71 -19.83
CA GLU A 176 21.09 -5.84 -20.18
C GLU A 176 21.69 -6.46 -18.91
N SER A 177 22.19 -5.64 -17.99
CA SER A 177 22.70 -6.09 -16.69
C SER A 177 21.61 -6.75 -15.85
N TYR A 178 20.41 -6.22 -15.89
CA TYR A 178 19.25 -6.83 -15.22
C TYR A 178 18.92 -8.21 -15.79
N VAL A 179 18.79 -8.32 -17.11
CA VAL A 179 18.45 -9.56 -17.82
C VAL A 179 19.54 -10.63 -17.63
N ALA A 180 20.80 -10.25 -17.54
CA ALA A 180 21.92 -11.17 -17.27
C ALA A 180 21.76 -11.88 -15.91
N GLY A 181 21.18 -11.20 -14.92
CA GLY A 181 20.90 -11.77 -13.57
C GLY A 181 19.66 -12.68 -13.51
N LEU A 182 18.82 -12.73 -14.55
CA LEU A 182 17.60 -13.53 -14.56
C LEU A 182 17.88 -15.02 -14.87
N GLY A 183 17.07 -15.91 -14.28
CA GLY A 183 17.01 -17.30 -14.69
C GLY A 183 16.55 -17.47 -16.15
N SER A 184 16.99 -18.53 -16.82
CA SER A 184 16.74 -18.76 -18.26
C SER A 184 15.25 -18.72 -18.65
N ASN A 185 14.38 -19.27 -17.82
CA ASN A 185 12.94 -19.28 -18.07
C ASN A 185 12.32 -17.88 -18.03
N THR A 186 12.69 -17.07 -17.02
CA THR A 186 12.21 -15.68 -16.90
C THR A 186 12.78 -14.84 -18.02
N ARG A 187 14.08 -14.95 -18.30
CA ARG A 187 14.74 -14.27 -19.42
C ARG A 187 14.01 -14.54 -20.74
N ARG A 188 13.64 -15.80 -20.98
CA ARG A 188 12.84 -16.16 -22.15
C ARG A 188 11.51 -15.43 -22.21
N LYS A 189 10.80 -15.32 -21.09
CA LYS A 189 9.49 -14.66 -21.04
C LYS A 189 9.57 -13.14 -21.17
N VAL A 190 10.56 -12.49 -20.56
CA VAL A 190 10.68 -11.03 -20.56
C VAL A 190 11.37 -10.48 -21.81
N LEU A 191 12.16 -11.28 -22.51
CA LEU A 191 12.97 -10.86 -23.65
C LEU A 191 12.69 -11.68 -24.92
N HIS A 192 12.95 -13.01 -24.93
CA HIS A 192 12.87 -13.81 -26.15
C HIS A 192 11.44 -14.05 -26.68
N GLN A 193 10.41 -13.84 -25.87
CA GLN A 193 9.03 -13.86 -26.37
C GLN A 193 8.67 -12.59 -27.18
N ARG A 194 9.49 -11.56 -27.15
CA ARG A 194 9.32 -10.37 -28.00
C ARG A 194 9.32 -10.69 -29.48
N ASP A 195 10.10 -11.69 -29.91
CA ASP A 195 10.12 -12.15 -31.29
C ASP A 195 8.81 -12.83 -31.71
N LYS A 196 8.11 -13.47 -30.75
CA LYS A 196 6.82 -14.12 -31.00
C LYS A 196 5.63 -13.18 -30.94
N MET A 197 5.76 -12.12 -30.15
CA MET A 197 4.78 -11.06 -30.02
C MET A 197 5.53 -9.73 -30.08
N PRO A 198 5.88 -9.23 -31.28
CA PRO A 198 6.43 -7.90 -31.42
C PRO A 198 5.43 -6.86 -30.89
N ALA A 199 5.79 -6.23 -29.78
CA ALA A 199 4.94 -5.27 -29.12
C ALA A 199 5.73 -4.04 -28.68
N THR A 200 5.08 -2.89 -28.64
CA THR A 200 5.65 -1.63 -28.16
C THR A 200 4.95 -1.18 -26.89
N LEU A 201 5.70 -0.54 -26.00
CA LEU A 201 5.15 0.09 -24.81
C LEU A 201 4.71 1.52 -25.17
N HIS A 202 3.45 1.81 -24.93
CA HIS A 202 2.85 3.12 -25.12
C HIS A 202 2.43 3.71 -23.79
N VAL A 203 2.91 4.92 -23.47
CA VAL A 203 2.48 5.66 -22.28
C VAL A 203 1.18 6.38 -22.63
N VAL A 204 0.15 6.20 -21.81
CA VAL A 204 -1.16 6.80 -22.04
C VAL A 204 -1.20 8.12 -21.29
N ASP A 205 -1.08 9.23 -22.02
CA ASP A 205 -1.02 10.57 -21.44
C ASP A 205 -2.33 11.36 -21.60
N ASP A 206 -3.11 11.07 -22.66
CA ASP A 206 -4.40 11.73 -22.88
C ASP A 206 -5.43 11.33 -21.82
N PRO A 207 -6.19 12.27 -21.23
CA PRO A 207 -7.16 11.97 -20.16
C PRO A 207 -8.30 11.05 -20.59
N GLU A 208 -8.76 11.09 -21.85
CA GLU A 208 -9.83 10.20 -22.34
C GLU A 208 -9.29 8.79 -22.57
N GLU A 209 -8.10 8.68 -23.17
CA GLU A 209 -7.40 7.40 -23.33
C GLU A 209 -7.09 6.77 -21.97
N ARG A 210 -6.67 7.56 -20.96
CA ARG A 210 -6.45 7.08 -19.59
C ARG A 210 -7.72 6.44 -18.98
N ARG A 211 -8.88 7.09 -19.13
CA ARG A 211 -10.15 6.54 -18.65
C ARG A 211 -10.52 5.24 -19.37
N ALA A 212 -10.35 5.20 -20.68
CA ALA A 212 -10.61 4.00 -21.48
C ALA A 212 -9.67 2.85 -21.12
N ALA A 213 -8.38 3.14 -20.93
CA ALA A 213 -7.36 2.16 -20.52
C ALA A 213 -7.65 1.61 -19.10
N LEU A 214 -8.03 2.47 -18.15
CA LEU A 214 -8.42 2.02 -16.81
C LEU A 214 -9.63 1.11 -16.85
N ALA A 215 -10.70 1.48 -17.57
CA ALA A 215 -11.90 0.67 -17.69
C ALA A 215 -11.59 -0.73 -18.28
N ARG A 216 -10.73 -0.79 -19.30
CA ARG A 216 -10.26 -2.04 -19.90
C ARG A 216 -9.42 -2.86 -18.93
N LEU A 217 -8.52 -2.23 -18.19
CA LEU A 217 -7.71 -2.88 -17.15
C LEU A 217 -8.60 -3.53 -16.07
N GLU A 218 -9.61 -2.82 -15.60
CA GLU A 218 -10.56 -3.31 -14.60
C GLU A 218 -11.41 -4.46 -15.14
N GLN A 219 -11.85 -4.39 -16.39
CA GLN A 219 -12.57 -5.48 -17.06
C GLN A 219 -11.71 -6.76 -17.15
N TRP A 220 -10.44 -6.64 -17.54
CA TRP A 220 -9.54 -7.79 -17.61
C TRP A 220 -9.20 -8.35 -16.22
N ALA A 221 -9.04 -7.49 -15.22
CA ALA A 221 -8.85 -7.92 -13.85
C ALA A 221 -10.08 -8.68 -13.32
N ALA A 222 -11.29 -8.18 -13.59
CA ALA A 222 -12.53 -8.84 -13.23
C ALA A 222 -12.69 -10.22 -13.87
N SER A 223 -12.41 -10.35 -15.15
CA SER A 223 -12.50 -11.64 -15.86
C SER A 223 -11.55 -12.70 -15.30
N ARG A 224 -10.40 -12.27 -14.74
CA ARG A 224 -9.38 -13.17 -14.20
C ARG A 224 -9.58 -13.51 -12.72
N TRP A 225 -10.08 -12.57 -11.92
CA TRP A 225 -10.14 -12.69 -10.47
C TRP A 225 -11.56 -12.79 -9.92
N GLY A 226 -12.58 -12.66 -10.77
CA GLY A 226 -13.98 -12.71 -10.38
C GLY A 226 -14.51 -11.45 -9.68
N ASP A 227 -13.68 -10.43 -9.50
CA ASP A 227 -14.00 -9.23 -8.74
C ASP A 227 -13.60 -7.97 -9.51
N ALA A 228 -14.57 -7.23 -10.05
CA ALA A 228 -14.33 -5.88 -10.55
C ALA A 228 -14.23 -4.90 -9.38
N PRO A 229 -13.32 -3.91 -9.42
CA PRO A 229 -13.42 -2.79 -8.51
C PRO A 229 -14.80 -2.16 -8.62
N ALA A 230 -15.49 -1.99 -7.49
CA ALA A 230 -16.81 -1.39 -7.43
C ALA A 230 -16.85 -0.31 -6.34
N GLY A 231 -17.80 0.62 -6.45
CA GLY A 231 -18.04 1.64 -5.45
C GLY A 231 -16.79 2.51 -5.16
N SER A 232 -16.45 2.63 -3.90
CA SER A 232 -15.39 3.51 -3.43
C SER A 232 -14.00 3.15 -3.97
N ARG A 233 -13.70 1.88 -4.21
CA ARG A 233 -12.43 1.41 -4.77
C ARG A 233 -12.27 1.82 -6.23
N ALA A 234 -13.32 1.67 -7.05
CA ALA A 234 -13.31 2.12 -8.44
C ALA A 234 -13.15 3.64 -8.53
N ASN A 235 -13.87 4.39 -7.70
CA ASN A 235 -13.78 5.85 -7.66
C ASN A 235 -12.36 6.32 -7.24
N PHE A 236 -11.71 5.63 -6.30
CA PHE A 236 -10.33 5.93 -5.93
C PHE A 236 -9.38 5.77 -7.12
N HIS A 237 -9.47 4.64 -7.87
CA HIS A 237 -8.62 4.40 -9.03
C HIS A 237 -8.90 5.39 -10.16
N ALA A 238 -10.17 5.69 -10.42
CA ALA A 238 -10.55 6.68 -11.44
C ALA A 238 -9.92 8.05 -11.13
N GLU A 239 -10.08 8.54 -9.91
CA GLU A 239 -9.47 9.80 -9.50
C GLU A 239 -7.94 9.76 -9.49
N LEU A 240 -7.34 8.62 -9.07
CA LEU A 240 -5.90 8.44 -9.12
C LEU A 240 -5.37 8.65 -10.53
N VAL A 241 -6.02 8.04 -11.52
CA VAL A 241 -5.63 8.14 -12.94
C VAL A 241 -5.93 9.50 -13.53
N GLU A 242 -7.06 10.12 -13.17
CA GLU A 242 -7.47 11.42 -13.70
C GLU A 242 -6.61 12.57 -13.18
N ARG A 243 -6.27 12.54 -11.87
CA ARG A 243 -5.54 13.63 -11.21
C ARG A 243 -4.04 13.37 -11.04
N ALA A 244 -3.56 12.21 -11.47
CA ALA A 244 -2.14 11.91 -11.37
C ALA A 244 -1.35 12.81 -12.31
N GLY A 245 -0.33 13.43 -11.75
CA GLY A 245 0.65 14.22 -12.48
C GLY A 245 1.69 13.33 -13.19
N PRO A 246 2.93 13.82 -13.31
CA PRO A 246 4.02 13.10 -14.00
C PRO A 246 4.43 11.78 -13.33
N ASP A 247 3.96 11.54 -12.11
CA ASP A 247 4.26 10.30 -11.37
C ASP A 247 3.48 9.09 -11.90
N LEU A 248 2.38 9.31 -12.63
CA LEU A 248 1.59 8.22 -13.21
C LEU A 248 2.32 7.59 -14.38
N ARG A 249 2.32 6.26 -14.41
CA ARG A 249 2.75 5.41 -15.53
C ARG A 249 1.65 4.42 -15.88
N LEU A 250 0.62 4.91 -16.55
CA LEU A 250 -0.36 4.06 -17.20
C LEU A 250 0.16 3.71 -18.58
N THR A 251 0.43 2.42 -18.81
CA THR A 251 1.04 1.96 -20.05
C THR A 251 0.18 0.91 -20.73
N GLU A 252 0.11 0.96 -22.05
CA GLU A 252 -0.41 -0.09 -22.90
C GLU A 252 0.75 -0.78 -23.62
N MET A 253 0.73 -2.11 -23.62
CA MET A 253 1.55 -2.89 -24.52
C MET A 253 0.70 -3.21 -25.75
N ARG A 254 1.14 -2.75 -26.91
CA ARG A 254 0.41 -2.88 -28.18
C ARG A 254 1.16 -3.80 -29.15
N ALA A 255 0.45 -4.80 -29.69
CA ALA A 255 0.92 -5.64 -30.80
C ALA A 255 0.22 -5.16 -32.09
N GLY A 256 0.95 -4.42 -32.92
CA GLY A 256 0.32 -3.65 -34.00
C GLY A 256 -0.65 -2.60 -33.48
N ALA A 257 -1.91 -2.63 -33.92
CA ALA A 257 -2.98 -1.73 -33.45
C ALA A 257 -3.68 -2.22 -32.17
N GLU A 258 -3.45 -3.47 -31.76
CA GLU A 258 -4.20 -4.09 -30.65
C GLU A 258 -3.49 -3.86 -29.32
N CYS A 259 -4.23 -3.38 -28.32
CA CYS A 259 -3.78 -3.34 -26.94
C CYS A 259 -3.90 -4.74 -26.32
N VAL A 260 -2.78 -5.34 -25.96
CA VAL A 260 -2.71 -6.73 -25.44
C VAL A 260 -2.51 -6.78 -23.93
N SER A 261 -2.02 -5.72 -23.32
CA SER A 261 -1.84 -5.62 -21.87
C SER A 261 -1.81 -4.17 -21.41
N ILE A 262 -2.33 -3.90 -20.22
CA ILE A 262 -2.30 -2.58 -19.56
C ILE A 262 -1.65 -2.74 -18.19
N MET A 263 -0.87 -1.73 -17.79
CA MET A 263 -0.20 -1.68 -16.50
C MET A 263 -0.33 -0.27 -15.90
N LEU A 264 -0.70 -0.23 -14.62
CA LEU A 264 -0.81 0.98 -13.81
C LEU A 264 0.29 0.99 -12.77
N ASN A 265 1.23 1.90 -12.89
CA ASN A 265 2.33 2.13 -11.97
C ASN A 265 2.35 3.59 -11.50
N LEU A 266 3.02 3.84 -10.38
CA LEU A 266 3.38 5.18 -9.91
C LEU A 266 4.88 5.28 -9.68
N ARG A 267 5.48 6.43 -10.05
CA ARG A 267 6.90 6.72 -9.83
C ARG A 267 7.05 7.80 -8.77
N VAL A 268 7.58 7.45 -7.62
CA VAL A 268 7.78 8.39 -6.51
C VAL A 268 9.14 8.15 -5.88
N ALA A 269 9.90 9.21 -5.68
CA ALA A 269 11.21 9.21 -5.00
C ALA A 269 12.22 8.17 -5.55
N GLY A 270 12.20 7.94 -6.87
CA GLY A 270 13.10 7.00 -7.55
C GLY A 270 12.68 5.53 -7.43
N THR A 271 11.45 5.27 -7.03
CA THR A 271 10.82 3.94 -7.02
C THR A 271 9.63 3.91 -7.96
N GLU A 272 9.53 2.89 -8.80
CA GLU A 272 8.34 2.58 -9.58
C GLU A 272 7.53 1.50 -8.85
N TYR A 273 6.32 1.86 -8.41
CA TYR A 273 5.40 0.99 -7.70
C TYR A 273 4.41 0.37 -8.69
N TYR A 274 4.41 -0.94 -8.80
CA TYR A 274 3.51 -1.71 -9.65
C TYR A 274 2.17 -1.96 -8.93
N LEU A 275 1.16 -1.13 -9.23
CA LEU A 275 -0.12 -1.20 -8.56
C LEU A 275 -1.02 -2.29 -9.13
N GLN A 276 -1.18 -2.34 -10.45
CA GLN A 276 -2.10 -3.25 -11.12
C GLN A 276 -1.72 -3.51 -12.56
N SER A 277 -2.02 -4.71 -13.07
CA SER A 277 -1.99 -5.00 -14.51
C SER A 277 -3.10 -5.95 -14.91
N GLY A 278 -3.43 -5.89 -16.19
CA GLY A 278 -4.31 -6.82 -16.86
C GLY A 278 -3.83 -7.09 -18.28
N PHE A 279 -4.29 -8.18 -18.88
CA PHE A 279 -4.00 -8.50 -20.27
C PHE A 279 -5.21 -9.21 -20.91
N ASP A 280 -5.34 -9.09 -22.21
CA ASP A 280 -6.37 -9.76 -22.96
C ASP A 280 -6.16 -11.28 -22.92
N PRO A 281 -7.11 -12.04 -22.36
CA PRO A 281 -7.00 -13.51 -22.30
C PRO A 281 -6.85 -14.17 -23.67
N ALA A 282 -7.38 -13.55 -24.75
CA ALA A 282 -7.29 -14.10 -26.10
C ALA A 282 -5.86 -14.09 -26.66
N THR A 283 -5.00 -13.20 -26.16
CA THR A 283 -3.60 -13.04 -26.62
C THR A 283 -2.62 -13.97 -25.93
N ALA A 284 -3.02 -14.70 -24.89
CA ALA A 284 -2.14 -15.54 -24.05
C ALA A 284 -1.69 -16.87 -24.73
N ARG A 285 -1.99 -17.07 -26.00
CA ARG A 285 -1.63 -18.32 -26.71
C ARG A 285 -0.13 -18.42 -26.99
N GLY A 286 0.60 -19.19 -26.16
CA GLY A 286 2.04 -19.46 -26.32
C GLY A 286 2.96 -18.31 -25.91
N VAL A 287 2.44 -17.22 -25.40
CA VAL A 287 3.16 -16.06 -24.86
C VAL A 287 2.65 -15.74 -23.48
N SER A 288 3.46 -15.05 -22.67
CA SER A 288 3.08 -14.57 -21.34
C SER A 288 3.00 -13.04 -21.35
N PRO A 289 1.86 -12.42 -21.74
CA PRO A 289 1.76 -10.97 -21.94
C PRO A 289 2.15 -10.16 -20.70
N GLY A 290 1.76 -10.63 -19.51
CA GLY A 290 2.12 -9.96 -18.23
C GLY A 290 3.62 -9.94 -17.96
N TYR A 291 4.36 -11.03 -18.23
CA TYR A 291 5.82 -11.05 -18.11
C TYR A 291 6.50 -10.18 -19.17
N LEU A 292 5.96 -10.18 -20.38
CA LEU A 292 6.49 -9.38 -21.47
C LEU A 292 6.31 -7.88 -21.16
N HIS A 293 5.15 -7.48 -20.68
CA HIS A 293 4.87 -6.11 -20.25
C HIS A 293 5.78 -5.68 -19.10
N LEU A 294 5.93 -6.54 -18.06
CA LEU A 294 6.88 -6.29 -16.97
C LEU A 294 8.31 -6.12 -17.49
N GLY A 295 8.74 -6.93 -18.46
CA GLY A 295 10.05 -6.78 -19.11
C GLY A 295 10.23 -5.41 -19.76
N HIS A 296 9.25 -4.93 -20.50
CA HIS A 296 9.27 -3.59 -21.11
C HIS A 296 9.21 -2.47 -20.06
N ALA A 297 8.40 -2.63 -19.00
CA ALA A 297 8.30 -1.64 -17.93
C ALA A 297 9.62 -1.51 -17.16
N ILE A 298 10.26 -2.62 -16.81
CA ILE A 298 11.57 -2.64 -16.14
C ILE A 298 12.66 -2.04 -17.04
N GLU A 299 12.65 -2.34 -18.36
CA GLU A 299 13.58 -1.72 -19.31
C GLU A 299 13.41 -0.20 -19.37
N ALA A 300 12.15 0.28 -19.44
CA ALA A 300 11.85 1.70 -19.38
C ALA A 300 12.30 2.33 -18.06
N ALA A 301 12.07 1.65 -16.92
CA ALA A 301 12.51 2.13 -15.62
C ALA A 301 14.04 2.24 -15.52
N CYS A 302 14.81 1.25 -16.03
CA CYS A 302 16.27 1.32 -16.10
C CYS A 302 16.72 2.51 -16.95
N ARG A 303 16.17 2.66 -18.15
CA ARG A 303 16.50 3.77 -19.08
C ARG A 303 16.23 5.14 -18.44
N ASP A 304 15.14 5.25 -17.67
CA ASP A 304 14.71 6.50 -17.04
C ASP A 304 15.40 6.74 -15.67
N GLY A 305 16.38 5.91 -15.28
CA GLY A 305 17.18 6.07 -14.08
C GLY A 305 16.42 5.78 -12.76
N ILE A 306 15.34 5.01 -12.82
CA ILE A 306 14.62 4.55 -11.64
C ILE A 306 15.50 3.57 -10.85
N ARG A 307 15.58 3.74 -9.54
CA ARG A 307 16.45 2.95 -8.67
C ARG A 307 15.83 1.63 -8.20
N TYR A 308 14.51 1.63 -8.00
CA TYR A 308 13.79 0.46 -7.50
C TYR A 308 12.52 0.22 -8.29
N PHE A 309 12.22 -1.05 -8.56
CA PHE A 309 10.92 -1.48 -9.07
C PHE A 309 10.25 -2.34 -8.02
N ASP A 310 9.15 -1.85 -7.45
CA ASP A 310 8.45 -2.48 -6.34
C ASP A 310 7.17 -3.16 -6.83
N PHE A 311 7.14 -4.49 -6.74
CA PHE A 311 5.98 -5.30 -7.12
C PHE A 311 4.88 -5.29 -6.07
N LEU A 312 5.13 -4.68 -4.91
CA LEU A 312 4.24 -4.73 -3.75
C LEU A 312 4.00 -6.17 -3.27
N ALA A 313 3.25 -6.36 -2.18
CA ALA A 313 2.81 -7.69 -1.75
C ALA A 313 1.56 -8.10 -2.53
N GLY A 314 0.56 -7.23 -2.54
CA GLY A 314 -0.75 -7.47 -3.12
C GLY A 314 -1.56 -8.55 -2.41
N PRO A 315 -2.89 -8.48 -2.40
CA PRO A 315 -3.75 -9.50 -1.81
C PRO A 315 -3.94 -10.76 -2.69
N GLY A 316 -3.37 -10.78 -3.91
CA GLY A 316 -3.61 -11.83 -4.91
C GLY A 316 -3.01 -13.21 -4.58
N LEU A 317 -3.57 -14.26 -5.16
CA LEU A 317 -3.17 -15.66 -4.95
C LEU A 317 -1.83 -16.02 -5.61
N ASN A 318 -1.46 -15.38 -6.73
CA ASN A 318 -0.24 -15.67 -7.51
C ASN A 318 0.90 -14.70 -7.17
N ARG A 319 1.52 -14.86 -6.02
CA ARG A 319 2.61 -13.98 -5.56
C ARG A 319 4.00 -14.49 -5.93
N GLU A 320 4.13 -15.80 -6.15
CA GLU A 320 5.44 -16.46 -6.30
C GLU A 320 6.18 -16.07 -7.59
N TYR A 321 5.45 -15.67 -8.66
CA TYR A 321 6.08 -15.24 -9.90
C TYR A 321 7.00 -14.01 -9.72
N LYS A 322 6.76 -13.17 -8.70
CA LYS A 322 7.57 -12.00 -8.40
C LYS A 322 9.02 -12.38 -8.09
N ARG A 323 9.22 -13.53 -7.45
CA ARG A 323 10.54 -14.10 -7.18
C ARG A 323 11.32 -14.39 -8.46
N ASP A 324 10.63 -14.77 -9.53
CA ASP A 324 11.25 -15.09 -10.81
C ASP A 324 11.99 -13.88 -11.43
N PHE A 325 11.59 -12.67 -11.08
CA PHE A 325 12.18 -11.41 -11.55
C PHE A 325 13.45 -11.00 -10.78
N ALA A 326 14.11 -11.90 -10.08
CA ALA A 326 15.25 -11.63 -9.20
C ALA A 326 14.93 -10.57 -8.12
N ALA A 327 13.65 -10.50 -7.72
CA ALA A 327 13.20 -9.57 -6.69
C ALA A 327 13.62 -10.05 -5.30
N THR A 328 13.97 -9.11 -4.44
CA THR A 328 14.27 -9.32 -3.02
C THR A 328 12.98 -9.25 -2.22
N PRO A 329 12.72 -10.21 -1.31
CA PRO A 329 11.55 -10.17 -0.45
C PRO A 329 11.68 -9.11 0.64
N SER A 330 10.56 -8.49 0.99
CA SER A 330 10.40 -7.64 2.18
C SER A 330 9.22 -8.13 3.01
N ASN A 331 9.37 -8.16 4.34
CA ASN A 331 8.31 -8.61 5.22
C ASN A 331 7.37 -7.47 5.57
N LEU A 332 6.10 -7.70 5.31
CA LEU A 332 5.01 -6.85 5.80
C LEU A 332 4.20 -7.61 6.84
N GLN A 333 3.65 -6.89 7.80
CA GLN A 333 2.84 -7.47 8.86
C GLN A 333 1.66 -6.59 9.23
N THR A 334 0.57 -7.23 9.62
CA THR A 334 -0.58 -6.57 10.24
C THR A 334 -0.63 -6.97 11.71
N LEU A 335 -0.71 -5.97 12.58
CA LEU A 335 -0.73 -6.13 14.02
C LEU A 335 -2.13 -5.78 14.55
N GLN A 336 -2.72 -6.71 15.32
CA GLN A 336 -3.97 -6.48 16.04
C GLN A 336 -3.70 -6.41 17.53
N ILE A 337 -3.95 -5.25 18.11
CA ILE A 337 -3.81 -5.00 19.54
C ILE A 337 -5.21 -4.98 20.16
N VAL A 338 -5.45 -5.82 21.16
CA VAL A 338 -6.75 -6.03 21.77
C VAL A 338 -6.72 -5.56 23.23
N ARG A 339 -7.56 -4.56 23.54
CA ARG A 339 -7.65 -3.99 24.88
C ARG A 339 -8.85 -4.54 25.68
N ARG A 340 -9.98 -4.79 25.02
CA ARG A 340 -11.21 -5.30 25.67
C ARG A 340 -10.97 -6.66 26.30
N ARG A 341 -11.21 -6.78 27.63
CA ARG A 341 -10.89 -7.99 28.40
C ARG A 341 -11.53 -9.27 27.83
N SER A 342 -12.83 -9.22 27.48
CA SER A 342 -13.54 -10.39 26.92
C SER A 342 -12.92 -10.88 25.61
N LEU A 343 -12.50 -9.96 24.72
CA LEU A 343 -11.83 -10.31 23.47
C LEU A 343 -10.40 -10.82 23.70
N ARG A 344 -9.68 -10.29 24.70
CA ARG A 344 -8.34 -10.79 25.07
C ARG A 344 -8.39 -12.26 25.47
N VAL A 345 -9.39 -12.67 26.28
CA VAL A 345 -9.58 -14.07 26.67
C VAL A 345 -9.92 -14.91 25.43
N LEU A 346 -10.90 -14.47 24.62
CA LEU A 346 -11.33 -15.18 23.43
C LEU A 346 -10.15 -15.40 22.46
N PHE A 347 -9.46 -14.33 22.07
CA PHE A 347 -8.32 -14.43 21.14
C PHE A 347 -7.13 -15.16 21.74
N GLY A 348 -6.86 -15.00 23.03
CA GLY A 348 -5.79 -15.74 23.70
C GLY A 348 -6.02 -17.27 23.66
N VAL A 349 -7.27 -17.74 23.73
CA VAL A 349 -7.58 -19.16 23.54
C VAL A 349 -7.46 -19.57 22.08
N LEU A 350 -8.04 -18.80 21.16
CA LEU A 350 -7.98 -19.10 19.72
C LEU A 350 -6.57 -19.13 19.17
N ASP A 351 -5.72 -18.17 19.56
CA ASP A 351 -4.34 -18.07 19.08
C ASP A 351 -3.47 -19.21 19.65
N ARG A 352 -3.75 -19.70 20.87
CA ARG A 352 -3.10 -20.90 21.42
C ARG A 352 -3.49 -22.17 20.69
N LEU A 353 -4.74 -22.30 20.27
CA LEU A 353 -5.20 -23.46 19.50
C LEU A 353 -4.56 -23.52 18.13
N ARG A 354 -4.46 -22.37 17.45
CA ARG A 354 -3.80 -22.25 16.12
C ARG A 354 -2.28 -22.42 16.15
N GLY A 355 -1.62 -22.09 17.23
CA GLY A 355 -0.17 -22.28 17.39
C GLY A 355 0.24 -23.69 17.78
N ARG A 356 -0.70 -24.64 17.88
CA ARG A 356 -0.47 -26.06 18.13
C ARG A 356 -0.66 -26.94 16.87
N GLU A 357 -1.10 -26.34 15.77
CA GLU A 357 -1.14 -26.91 14.42
C GLU A 357 0.12 -26.48 13.64
#